data_5814fbf9848c833263eaf9a4ecc6bbd8
#
_entry.id   5814fbf9848c833263eaf9a4ecc6bbd8
#
_cell.length_a   1.000
_cell.length_b   1.000
_cell.length_c   1.000
_cell.angle_alpha   90.00
_cell.angle_beta   90.00
_cell.angle_gamma   90.00
#
_symmetry.space_group_name_H-M   'P 1'
#
loop_
_entity.id
_entity.type
_entity.pdbx_description
1 polymer ?
#
loop_
_entity_poly.entity_id
_entity_poly.type
_entity_poly.pdbx_seq_one_letter_code
_entity_poly.pdbx_strand_id
1 'polypeptide(L)'
;MNYYCNNEPYVLVFGASVVDIFGFSCCDYRAYNSNPGKIKISFGGVCRNIAENLSRVGINTKFISILGEDENAKCMLEHSRKMGYDMGDSLILKGGTTPTYMAILDENGEMVSAVADMKSIGEMNSEFIDSKADIIKKAEYTVLDSDNPEILEYILKKFKGKTKFILDPVSAEKAKNIKPLIKYFHTIKPNIHEAEVLSGFKIETIEDLKKAGEYFESLGVENVFISLDAEGIYYKNKFEEGRIKAKDVTVKNVTGAGDAFVAGIAYGYMNKLSLEETVKFAITMANLTIAHENTINPDLSYNIVENNIKNIQWIEEYL
;
A
#
# COMPACT_ATOMS: atom_id res chain seq x y z
N MET A 1 25.77 8.55 10.51
CA MET A 1 25.12 8.33 11.82
C MET A 1 24.05 7.28 11.61
N ASN A 2 24.18 6.13 12.31
CA ASN A 2 23.15 5.08 12.25
C ASN A 2 21.96 5.55 13.07
N TYR A 3 20.89 5.97 12.42
CA TYR A 3 19.65 6.45 13.06
C TYR A 3 18.70 5.34 13.49
N TYR A 4 19.06 4.08 13.34
CA TYR A 4 18.18 2.97 13.69
C TYR A 4 18.55 2.43 15.06
N CYS A 5 17.85 2.85 16.11
CA CYS A 5 17.88 2.20 17.41
C CYS A 5 17.34 0.79 17.26
N ASN A 6 18.17 -0.20 17.48
CA ASN A 6 17.89 -1.63 17.23
C ASN A 6 16.77 -2.27 18.09
N ASN A 7 16.04 -1.50 18.90
CA ASN A 7 15.02 -2.03 19.83
C ASN A 7 13.68 -1.28 19.83
N GLU A 8 13.48 -0.29 18.97
CA GLU A 8 12.17 0.38 18.88
C GLU A 8 11.18 -0.47 18.08
N PRO A 9 9.90 -0.53 18.51
CA PRO A 9 8.85 -1.18 17.73
C PRO A 9 8.78 -0.61 16.32
N TYR A 10 8.54 -1.45 15.33
CA TYR A 10 8.46 -1.03 13.93
C TYR A 10 7.39 -1.77 13.16
N VAL A 11 6.95 -1.15 12.07
CA VAL A 11 6.18 -1.79 11.02
C VAL A 11 7.13 -2.28 9.94
N LEU A 12 7.04 -3.55 9.60
CA LEU A 12 7.68 -4.10 8.42
C LEU A 12 6.71 -3.98 7.24
N VAL A 13 7.17 -3.43 6.14
CA VAL A 13 6.47 -3.49 4.86
C VAL A 13 7.25 -4.44 3.96
N PHE A 14 6.57 -5.35 3.26
CA PHE A 14 7.21 -6.34 2.43
C PHE A 14 6.43 -6.48 1.10
N GLY A 15 7.07 -6.16 -0.01
CA GLY A 15 6.45 -6.22 -1.33
C GLY A 15 7.29 -5.56 -2.42
N ALA A 16 6.67 -5.32 -3.57
CA ALA A 16 7.36 -4.75 -4.71
C ALA A 16 7.62 -3.25 -4.56
N SER A 17 8.73 -2.81 -5.15
CA SER A 17 9.02 -1.42 -5.47
C SER A 17 9.30 -1.30 -6.97
N VAL A 18 8.85 -0.22 -7.60
CA VAL A 18 8.89 -0.03 -9.04
C VAL A 18 9.43 1.36 -9.36
N VAL A 19 10.23 1.47 -10.40
CA VAL A 19 10.59 2.77 -10.98
C VAL A 19 9.62 3.08 -12.12
N ASP A 20 8.88 4.17 -11.99
CA ASP A 20 7.94 4.63 -12.99
C ASP A 20 8.58 5.71 -13.85
N ILE A 21 8.67 5.51 -15.15
CA ILE A 21 9.19 6.44 -16.13
C ILE A 21 8.08 6.84 -17.10
N PHE A 22 7.68 8.10 -17.06
CA PHE A 22 6.65 8.65 -17.93
C PHE A 22 7.24 9.66 -18.91
N GLY A 23 7.07 9.42 -20.20
CA GLY A 23 7.38 10.38 -21.27
C GLY A 23 6.11 11.06 -21.75
N PHE A 24 5.99 12.38 -21.57
CA PHE A 24 4.85 13.19 -22.02
C PHE A 24 5.23 13.91 -23.32
N SER A 25 4.54 13.63 -24.44
CA SER A 25 4.71 14.39 -25.66
C SER A 25 4.21 15.84 -25.45
N CYS A 26 4.94 16.82 -25.97
CA CYS A 26 4.53 18.23 -25.94
C CYS A 26 3.83 18.66 -27.23
N CYS A 27 3.59 17.76 -28.18
CA CYS A 27 2.93 17.98 -29.46
C CYS A 27 2.28 16.69 -29.94
N ASP A 28 1.51 16.77 -31.04
CA ASP A 28 0.89 15.60 -31.67
C ASP A 28 1.88 14.43 -31.75
N TYR A 29 1.55 13.31 -31.05
CA TYR A 29 2.41 12.15 -31.04
C TYR A 29 2.53 11.53 -32.43
N ARG A 30 3.76 11.27 -32.87
CA ARG A 30 4.05 10.64 -34.15
C ARG A 30 4.81 9.33 -33.93
N ALA A 31 4.19 8.22 -34.29
CA ALA A 31 4.83 6.92 -34.25
C ALA A 31 6.07 6.91 -35.21
N TYR A 32 7.06 6.08 -34.86
CA TYR A 32 8.32 5.95 -35.61
C TYR A 32 9.15 7.24 -35.71
N ASN A 33 8.93 8.19 -34.79
CA ASN A 33 9.65 9.46 -34.76
C ASN A 33 10.13 9.80 -33.35
N SER A 34 11.09 10.72 -33.25
CA SER A 34 11.46 11.35 -31.99
C SER A 34 10.50 12.50 -31.67
N ASN A 35 9.72 12.35 -30.63
CA ASN A 35 8.75 13.36 -30.21
C ASN A 35 9.36 14.24 -29.12
N PRO A 36 9.37 15.58 -29.27
CA PRO A 36 9.74 16.48 -28.20
C PRO A 36 8.82 16.30 -26.99
N GLY A 37 9.37 16.29 -25.78
CA GLY A 37 8.55 15.99 -24.60
C GLY A 37 9.26 16.25 -23.28
N LYS A 38 8.58 15.84 -22.20
CA LYS A 38 9.10 15.85 -20.84
C LYS A 38 9.18 14.42 -20.32
N ILE A 39 10.19 14.13 -19.51
CA ILE A 39 10.32 12.85 -18.83
C ILE A 39 10.14 13.10 -17.32
N LYS A 40 9.26 12.31 -16.69
CA LYS A 40 9.09 12.25 -15.23
C LYS A 40 9.51 10.87 -14.77
N ILE A 41 10.38 10.82 -13.77
CA ILE A 41 10.77 9.59 -13.08
C ILE A 41 10.24 9.69 -11.66
N SER A 42 9.58 8.63 -11.22
CA SER A 42 9.04 8.50 -9.85
C SER A 42 9.23 7.08 -9.34
N PHE A 43 9.16 6.92 -8.03
CA PHE A 43 9.17 5.61 -7.42
C PHE A 43 7.74 5.21 -7.07
N GLY A 44 7.35 4.01 -7.50
CA GLY A 44 6.05 3.42 -7.29
C GLY A 44 6.12 2.08 -6.56
N GLY A 45 5.01 1.36 -6.60
CA GLY A 45 4.77 0.12 -5.87
C GLY A 45 3.93 0.37 -4.60
N VAL A 46 2.85 -0.41 -4.43
CA VAL A 46 1.92 -0.28 -3.30
C VAL A 46 2.65 -0.31 -1.97
N CYS A 47 3.47 -1.34 -1.74
CA CYS A 47 4.24 -1.47 -0.50
C CYS A 47 5.26 -0.34 -0.31
N ARG A 48 5.92 0.14 -1.39
CA ARG A 48 6.82 1.29 -1.28
C ARG A 48 6.06 2.57 -0.88
N ASN A 49 4.88 2.79 -1.45
CA ASN A 49 4.04 3.94 -1.12
C ASN A 49 3.58 3.89 0.34
N ILE A 50 3.18 2.71 0.82
CA ILE A 50 2.80 2.49 2.23
C ILE A 50 3.99 2.79 3.16
N ALA A 51 5.19 2.30 2.84
CA ALA A 51 6.37 2.51 3.66
C ALA A 51 6.74 4.01 3.77
N GLU A 52 6.68 4.76 2.67
CA GLU A 52 6.92 6.19 2.69
C GLU A 52 5.84 6.95 3.48
N ASN A 53 4.57 6.63 3.30
CA ASN A 53 3.48 7.25 4.05
C ASN A 53 3.59 7.00 5.56
N LEU A 54 3.95 5.79 5.99
CA LEU A 54 4.22 5.46 7.39
C LEU A 54 5.36 6.30 7.98
N SER A 55 6.47 6.39 7.25
CA SER A 55 7.62 7.19 7.67
C SER A 55 7.28 8.68 7.80
N ARG A 56 6.47 9.23 6.88
CA ARG A 56 6.02 10.62 6.90
C ARG A 56 5.18 10.97 8.12
N VAL A 57 4.43 10.01 8.67
CA VAL A 57 3.67 10.19 9.92
C VAL A 57 4.44 9.73 11.16
N GLY A 58 5.74 9.47 11.03
CA GLY A 58 6.64 9.24 12.17
C GLY A 58 6.69 7.79 12.66
N ILE A 59 6.20 6.82 11.90
CA ILE A 59 6.32 5.40 12.25
C ILE A 59 7.69 4.87 11.85
N ASN A 60 8.40 4.22 12.80
CA ASN A 60 9.61 3.47 12.50
C ASN A 60 9.26 2.35 11.49
N THR A 61 9.81 2.44 10.28
CA THR A 61 9.40 1.62 9.14
C THR A 61 10.59 0.95 8.49
N LYS A 62 10.52 -0.38 8.38
CA LYS A 62 11.42 -1.18 7.54
C LYS A 62 10.68 -1.62 6.29
N PHE A 63 11.34 -1.57 5.15
CA PHE A 63 10.79 -2.04 3.90
C PHE A 63 11.72 -3.03 3.23
N ILE A 64 11.26 -4.26 3.06
CA ILE A 64 11.96 -5.31 2.32
C ILE A 64 11.32 -5.46 0.95
N SER A 65 12.14 -5.26 -0.08
CA SER A 65 11.76 -5.38 -1.49
C SER A 65 12.85 -6.12 -2.27
N ILE A 66 12.70 -6.19 -3.58
CA ILE A 66 13.72 -6.69 -4.49
C ILE A 66 14.13 -5.59 -5.44
N LEU A 67 15.44 -5.41 -5.60
CA LEU A 67 16.05 -4.40 -6.45
C LEU A 67 17.10 -5.07 -7.34
N GLY A 68 17.39 -4.49 -8.48
CA GLY A 68 18.54 -4.88 -9.31
C GLY A 68 19.88 -4.33 -8.77
N GLU A 69 20.96 -4.69 -9.46
CA GLU A 69 22.29 -4.12 -9.22
C GLU A 69 22.53 -2.97 -10.23
N ASP A 70 21.68 -1.94 -10.18
CA ASP A 70 21.64 -0.84 -11.14
C ASP A 70 21.54 0.55 -10.49
N GLU A 71 21.57 1.61 -11.29
CA GLU A 71 21.45 2.99 -10.80
C GLU A 71 20.06 3.29 -10.23
N ASN A 72 19.01 2.65 -10.74
CA ASN A 72 17.66 2.78 -10.23
C ASN A 72 17.57 2.30 -8.77
N ALA A 73 18.20 1.17 -8.46
CA ALA A 73 18.31 0.67 -7.09
C ALA A 73 19.02 1.66 -6.16
N LYS A 74 20.14 2.24 -6.61
CA LYS A 74 20.89 3.23 -5.82
C LYS A 74 20.03 4.47 -5.52
N CYS A 75 19.37 5.00 -6.55
CA CYS A 75 18.47 6.15 -6.40
C CYS A 75 17.32 5.85 -5.43
N MET A 76 16.72 4.66 -5.51
CA MET A 76 15.63 4.25 -4.63
C MET A 76 16.11 4.10 -3.17
N LEU A 77 17.27 3.49 -2.95
CA LEU A 77 17.87 3.37 -1.61
C LEU A 77 18.26 4.73 -1.02
N GLU A 78 18.73 5.67 -1.83
CA GLU A 78 19.00 7.04 -1.39
C GLU A 78 17.71 7.78 -1.04
N HIS A 79 16.67 7.62 -1.88
CA HIS A 79 15.35 8.19 -1.60
C HIS A 79 14.78 7.66 -0.29
N SER A 80 14.83 6.34 -0.05
CA SER A 80 14.32 5.75 1.19
C SER A 80 14.99 6.32 2.43
N ARG A 81 16.32 6.46 2.41
CA ARG A 81 17.07 7.10 3.50
C ARG A 81 16.65 8.54 3.73
N LYS A 82 16.44 9.30 2.65
CA LYS A 82 16.00 10.70 2.71
C LYS A 82 14.57 10.82 3.28
N MET A 83 13.71 9.88 2.95
CA MET A 83 12.32 9.83 3.44
C MET A 83 12.19 9.19 4.83
N GLY A 84 13.24 8.53 5.33
CA GLY A 84 13.30 8.01 6.69
C GLY A 84 12.80 6.57 6.88
N TYR A 85 12.59 5.80 5.81
CA TYR A 85 12.30 4.35 5.92
C TYR A 85 13.50 3.51 5.49
N ASP A 86 13.68 2.36 6.15
CA ASP A 86 14.85 1.51 6.00
C ASP A 86 14.63 0.40 4.97
N MET A 87 15.36 0.46 3.86
CA MET A 87 15.40 -0.58 2.82
C MET A 87 16.70 -1.42 2.84
N GLY A 88 17.53 -1.29 3.87
CA GLY A 88 18.84 -1.95 3.92
C GLY A 88 18.80 -3.47 3.91
N ASP A 89 17.65 -4.06 4.21
CA ASP A 89 17.41 -5.51 4.22
C ASP A 89 16.79 -6.04 2.92
N SER A 90 16.61 -5.22 1.90
CA SER A 90 16.09 -5.64 0.59
C SER A 90 17.04 -6.59 -0.15
N LEU A 91 16.48 -7.45 -1.01
CA LEU A 91 17.26 -8.32 -1.87
C LEU A 91 17.84 -7.50 -3.03
N ILE A 92 19.16 -7.48 -3.17
CA ILE A 92 19.84 -6.92 -4.35
C ILE A 92 20.17 -8.07 -5.28
N LEU A 93 19.50 -8.11 -6.42
CA LEU A 93 19.64 -9.16 -7.42
C LEU A 93 20.88 -8.88 -8.29
N LYS A 94 21.93 -9.65 -8.08
CA LYS A 94 23.20 -9.50 -8.81
C LYS A 94 23.00 -9.69 -10.32
N GLY A 95 23.39 -8.68 -11.10
CA GLY A 95 23.20 -8.67 -12.56
C GLY A 95 21.73 -8.55 -12.99
N GLY A 96 20.81 -8.34 -12.06
CA GLY A 96 19.39 -8.10 -12.35
C GLY A 96 19.06 -6.63 -12.54
N THR A 97 17.81 -6.35 -12.94
CA THR A 97 17.24 -5.01 -13.12
C THR A 97 16.23 -4.70 -12.04
N THR A 98 16.21 -3.45 -11.56
CA THR A 98 15.15 -2.96 -10.66
C THR A 98 13.82 -2.93 -11.42
N PRO A 99 12.70 -3.42 -10.84
CA PRO A 99 11.40 -3.39 -11.49
C PRO A 99 11.09 -2.00 -12.03
N THR A 100 10.80 -1.92 -13.34
CA THR A 100 10.61 -0.65 -14.02
C THR A 100 9.37 -0.69 -14.90
N TYR A 101 8.53 0.33 -14.79
CA TYR A 101 7.41 0.60 -15.67
C TYR A 101 7.70 1.86 -16.48
N MET A 102 7.61 1.77 -17.81
CA MET A 102 7.79 2.90 -18.71
C MET A 102 6.56 3.09 -19.56
N ALA A 103 6.02 4.31 -19.59
CA ALA A 103 4.90 4.67 -20.46
C ALA A 103 5.17 5.94 -21.25
N ILE A 104 4.65 5.98 -22.46
CA ILE A 104 4.63 7.16 -23.33
C ILE A 104 3.18 7.65 -23.42
N LEU A 105 2.99 8.93 -23.13
CA LEU A 105 1.71 9.61 -23.18
C LEU A 105 1.75 10.69 -24.27
N ASP A 106 0.62 10.89 -24.93
CA ASP A 106 0.45 11.96 -25.92
C ASP A 106 0.31 13.34 -25.26
N GLU A 107 0.04 14.35 -26.05
CA GLU A 107 -0.17 15.74 -25.60
C GLU A 107 -1.43 15.94 -24.74
N ASN A 108 -2.37 14.99 -24.77
CA ASN A 108 -3.57 14.99 -23.94
C ASN A 108 -3.39 14.21 -22.64
N GLY A 109 -2.23 13.53 -22.47
CA GLY A 109 -1.95 12.66 -21.34
C GLY A 109 -2.49 11.23 -21.48
N GLU A 110 -2.96 10.86 -22.68
CA GLU A 110 -3.43 9.52 -22.98
C GLU A 110 -2.26 8.57 -23.26
N MET A 111 -2.32 7.36 -22.73
CA MET A 111 -1.25 6.38 -22.89
C MET A 111 -1.20 5.82 -24.33
N VAL A 112 -0.10 6.08 -25.01
CA VAL A 112 0.16 5.55 -26.36
C VAL A 112 0.77 4.17 -26.31
N SER A 113 1.72 3.94 -25.40
CA SER A 113 2.44 2.66 -25.24
C SER A 113 3.05 2.53 -23.86
N ALA A 114 3.24 1.30 -23.41
CA ALA A 114 3.95 1.03 -22.15
C ALA A 114 4.77 -0.27 -22.26
N VAL A 115 5.84 -0.35 -21.45
CA VAL A 115 6.66 -1.54 -21.23
C VAL A 115 6.85 -1.72 -19.74
N ALA A 116 6.66 -2.94 -19.25
CA ALA A 116 6.85 -3.30 -17.85
C ALA A 116 7.92 -4.39 -17.73
N ASP A 117 9.05 -4.08 -17.11
CA ASP A 117 10.05 -5.06 -16.69
C ASP A 117 9.88 -5.35 -15.21
N MET A 118 9.10 -6.40 -14.91
CA MET A 118 8.78 -6.84 -13.55
C MET A 118 9.38 -8.21 -13.22
N LYS A 119 10.26 -8.72 -14.08
CA LYS A 119 10.79 -10.08 -13.97
C LYS A 119 11.48 -10.35 -12.64
N SER A 120 12.23 -9.40 -12.13
CA SER A 120 12.96 -9.53 -10.88
C SER A 120 12.06 -9.76 -9.65
N ILE A 121 10.78 -9.35 -9.69
CA ILE A 121 9.84 -9.62 -8.57
C ILE A 121 9.69 -11.11 -8.30
N GLY A 122 9.74 -11.94 -9.36
CA GLY A 122 9.66 -13.41 -9.26
C GLY A 122 10.92 -14.08 -8.73
N GLU A 123 12.04 -13.37 -8.58
CA GLU A 123 13.31 -13.94 -8.08
C GLU A 123 13.39 -13.94 -6.53
N MET A 124 12.43 -13.34 -5.84
CA MET A 124 12.31 -13.49 -4.40
C MET A 124 12.05 -14.95 -4.05
N ASN A 125 12.77 -15.49 -3.08
CA ASN A 125 12.69 -16.91 -2.73
C ASN A 125 12.67 -17.16 -1.21
N SER A 126 12.32 -18.38 -0.83
CA SER A 126 12.19 -18.77 0.56
C SER A 126 13.51 -18.70 1.35
N GLU A 127 14.66 -18.93 0.70
CA GLU A 127 15.97 -18.85 1.37
C GLU A 127 16.28 -17.41 1.78
N PHE A 128 15.99 -16.44 0.92
CA PHE A 128 16.10 -15.03 1.29
C PHE A 128 15.15 -14.66 2.44
N ILE A 129 13.89 -15.11 2.40
CA ILE A 129 12.92 -14.90 3.49
C ILE A 129 13.43 -15.46 4.80
N ASP A 130 14.05 -16.63 4.76
CA ASP A 130 14.63 -17.27 5.94
C ASP A 130 15.78 -16.45 6.53
N SER A 131 16.61 -15.85 5.69
CA SER A 131 17.68 -14.95 6.12
C SER A 131 17.16 -13.70 6.85
N LYS A 132 15.88 -13.31 6.61
CA LYS A 132 15.21 -12.16 7.23
C LYS A 132 14.25 -12.54 8.36
N ALA A 133 14.26 -13.81 8.79
CA ALA A 133 13.30 -14.34 9.77
C ALA A 133 13.24 -13.53 11.08
N ASP A 134 14.37 -13.04 11.58
CA ASP A 134 14.40 -12.28 12.83
C ASP A 134 13.79 -10.88 12.68
N ILE A 135 13.93 -10.26 11.52
CA ILE A 135 13.30 -8.98 11.21
C ILE A 135 11.78 -9.16 11.12
N ILE A 136 11.32 -10.22 10.43
CA ILE A 136 9.89 -10.49 10.29
C ILE A 136 9.26 -10.80 11.67
N LYS A 137 9.90 -11.60 12.50
CA LYS A 137 9.38 -12.00 13.82
C LYS A 137 9.31 -10.84 14.83
N LYS A 138 10.19 -9.84 14.70
CA LYS A 138 10.27 -8.70 15.62
C LYS A 138 9.37 -7.53 15.20
N ALA A 139 8.80 -7.57 14.00
CA ALA A 139 7.86 -6.56 13.56
C ALA A 139 6.54 -6.66 14.35
N GLU A 140 6.03 -5.54 14.86
CA GLU A 140 4.71 -5.48 15.49
C GLU A 140 3.62 -5.82 14.48
N TYR A 141 3.73 -5.22 13.31
CA TYR A 141 2.88 -5.47 12.15
C TYR A 141 3.73 -5.67 10.90
N THR A 142 3.27 -6.56 10.03
CA THR A 142 3.87 -6.76 8.71
C THR A 142 2.81 -6.50 7.64
N VAL A 143 3.03 -5.46 6.84
CA VAL A 143 2.18 -5.11 5.70
C VAL A 143 2.68 -5.88 4.48
N LEU A 144 1.76 -6.54 3.78
CA LEU A 144 2.02 -7.39 2.62
C LEU A 144 1.10 -7.00 1.48
N ASP A 145 1.59 -7.09 0.25
CA ASP A 145 0.80 -7.04 -0.97
C ASP A 145 0.58 -8.43 -1.58
N SER A 146 -0.07 -8.50 -2.73
CA SER A 146 -0.38 -9.75 -3.44
C SER A 146 0.42 -9.93 -4.73
N ASP A 147 1.54 -9.23 -4.90
CA ASP A 147 2.33 -9.24 -6.13
C ASP A 147 3.04 -10.57 -6.37
N ASN A 148 3.44 -11.27 -5.31
CA ASN A 148 4.05 -12.60 -5.39
C ASN A 148 3.31 -13.58 -4.46
N PRO A 149 2.26 -14.28 -4.94
CA PRO A 149 1.42 -15.16 -4.12
C PRO A 149 2.18 -16.33 -3.47
N GLU A 150 3.22 -16.86 -4.11
CA GLU A 150 4.01 -17.97 -3.59
C GLU A 150 4.83 -17.54 -2.36
N ILE A 151 5.49 -16.41 -2.45
CA ILE A 151 6.25 -15.83 -1.33
C ILE A 151 5.32 -15.35 -0.24
N LEU A 152 4.18 -14.75 -0.60
CA LEU A 152 3.15 -14.37 0.36
C LEU A 152 2.68 -15.58 1.18
N GLU A 153 2.33 -16.69 0.52
CA GLU A 153 1.92 -17.92 1.18
C GLU A 153 3.01 -18.46 2.12
N TYR A 154 4.28 -18.44 1.66
CA TYR A 154 5.41 -18.87 2.47
C TYR A 154 5.57 -18.06 3.74
N ILE A 155 5.56 -16.72 3.62
CA ILE A 155 5.66 -15.80 4.77
C ILE A 155 4.51 -16.03 5.75
N LEU A 156 3.27 -16.06 5.27
CA LEU A 156 2.08 -16.22 6.09
C LEU A 156 2.07 -17.54 6.89
N LYS A 157 2.43 -18.64 6.25
CA LYS A 157 2.49 -19.96 6.90
C LYS A 157 3.62 -20.04 7.92
N LYS A 158 4.80 -19.54 7.56
CA LYS A 158 6.00 -19.66 8.39
C LYS A 158 5.98 -18.77 9.63
N PHE A 159 5.44 -17.57 9.48
CA PHE A 159 5.46 -16.55 10.55
C PHE A 159 4.09 -16.33 11.20
N LYS A 160 3.13 -17.23 11.00
CA LYS A 160 1.83 -17.20 11.68
C LYS A 160 1.99 -17.02 13.19
N GLY A 161 1.35 -16.02 13.77
CA GLY A 161 1.40 -15.74 15.21
C GLY A 161 2.73 -15.16 15.72
N LYS A 162 3.64 -14.77 14.83
CA LYS A 162 4.89 -14.08 15.20
C LYS A 162 4.82 -12.58 14.99
N THR A 163 4.07 -12.13 14.02
CA THR A 163 3.71 -10.75 13.72
C THR A 163 2.25 -10.73 13.27
N LYS A 164 1.63 -9.57 13.24
CA LYS A 164 0.26 -9.37 12.75
C LYS A 164 0.31 -8.90 11.30
N PHE A 165 -0.31 -9.66 10.40
CA PHE A 165 -0.28 -9.36 8.97
C PHE A 165 -1.40 -8.41 8.56
N ILE A 166 -1.07 -7.38 7.79
CA ILE A 166 -1.99 -6.44 7.15
C ILE A 166 -1.90 -6.65 5.64
N LEU A 167 -3.03 -6.84 4.96
CA LEU A 167 -3.09 -7.05 3.51
C LEU A 167 -3.58 -5.81 2.78
N ASP A 168 -2.84 -5.39 1.74
CA ASP A 168 -3.39 -4.67 0.60
C ASP A 168 -3.49 -5.62 -0.61
N PRO A 169 -4.69 -5.89 -1.17
CA PRO A 169 -4.85 -6.83 -2.28
C PRO A 169 -4.35 -6.31 -3.63
N VAL A 170 -3.98 -5.03 -3.73
CA VAL A 170 -3.46 -4.33 -4.93
C VAL A 170 -4.48 -4.19 -6.07
N SER A 171 -5.12 -5.28 -6.46
CA SER A 171 -6.16 -5.29 -7.50
C SER A 171 -7.03 -6.54 -7.42
N ALA A 172 -8.24 -6.46 -8.00
CA ALA A 172 -9.17 -7.58 -8.07
C ALA A 172 -8.55 -8.81 -8.79
N GLU A 173 -7.71 -8.59 -9.81
CA GLU A 173 -7.05 -9.70 -10.53
C GLU A 173 -6.02 -10.42 -9.64
N LYS A 174 -5.20 -9.69 -8.89
CA LYS A 174 -4.24 -10.28 -7.95
C LYS A 174 -4.93 -10.94 -6.75
N ALA A 175 -6.01 -10.35 -6.26
CA ALA A 175 -6.82 -10.88 -5.17
C ALA A 175 -7.33 -12.31 -5.41
N LYS A 176 -7.62 -12.70 -6.66
CA LYS A 176 -8.05 -14.06 -7.01
C LYS A 176 -7.07 -15.13 -6.51
N ASN A 177 -5.77 -14.86 -6.64
CA ASN A 177 -4.72 -15.82 -6.36
C ASN A 177 -4.47 -16.03 -4.86
N ILE A 178 -4.92 -15.10 -4.03
CA ILE A 178 -4.66 -15.11 -2.58
C ILE A 178 -5.88 -15.42 -1.72
N LYS A 179 -7.04 -15.68 -2.32
CA LYS A 179 -8.28 -16.00 -1.60
C LYS A 179 -8.12 -17.08 -0.50
N PRO A 180 -7.38 -18.18 -0.70
CA PRO A 180 -7.17 -19.20 0.35
C PRO A 180 -6.29 -18.70 1.53
N LEU A 181 -5.58 -17.59 1.34
CA LEU A 181 -4.62 -17.05 2.30
C LEU A 181 -5.25 -16.02 3.26
N ILE A 182 -6.46 -15.55 3.01
CA ILE A 182 -7.14 -14.51 3.80
C ILE A 182 -7.19 -14.86 5.29
N LYS A 183 -7.39 -16.12 5.63
CA LYS A 183 -7.43 -16.64 7.02
C LYS A 183 -6.14 -16.45 7.84
N TYR A 184 -5.06 -16.00 7.24
CA TYR A 184 -3.81 -15.73 7.94
C TYR A 184 -3.63 -14.27 8.33
N PHE A 185 -4.47 -13.38 7.78
CA PHE A 185 -4.35 -11.94 8.03
C PHE A 185 -5.09 -11.52 9.29
N HIS A 186 -4.45 -10.64 10.04
CA HIS A 186 -5.08 -9.89 11.13
C HIS A 186 -5.99 -8.80 10.57
N THR A 187 -5.56 -8.16 9.50
CA THR A 187 -6.29 -7.04 8.89
C THR A 187 -6.27 -7.15 7.36
N ILE A 188 -7.40 -6.87 6.74
CA ILE A 188 -7.50 -6.74 5.28
C ILE A 188 -8.14 -5.40 4.90
N LYS A 189 -7.66 -4.81 3.79
CA LYS A 189 -8.23 -3.56 3.25
C LYS A 189 -8.52 -3.70 1.74
N PRO A 190 -9.49 -4.48 1.33
CA PRO A 190 -9.95 -4.49 -0.06
C PRO A 190 -10.79 -3.24 -0.40
N ASN A 191 -10.86 -2.88 -1.69
CA ASN A 191 -11.98 -2.12 -2.24
C ASN A 191 -13.16 -3.05 -2.53
N ILE A 192 -14.32 -2.49 -2.99
CA ILE A 192 -15.53 -3.30 -3.27
C ILE A 192 -15.21 -4.45 -4.24
N HIS A 193 -14.53 -4.19 -5.35
CA HIS A 193 -14.26 -5.20 -6.37
C HIS A 193 -13.32 -6.30 -5.86
N GLU A 194 -12.32 -5.94 -5.08
CA GLU A 194 -11.44 -6.88 -4.41
C GLU A 194 -12.20 -7.71 -3.36
N ALA A 195 -13.08 -7.06 -2.59
CA ALA A 195 -13.91 -7.74 -1.60
C ALA A 195 -14.88 -8.73 -2.26
N GLU A 196 -15.50 -8.38 -3.38
CA GLU A 196 -16.33 -9.30 -4.18
C GLU A 196 -15.54 -10.53 -4.65
N VAL A 197 -14.33 -10.32 -5.16
CA VAL A 197 -13.46 -11.42 -5.59
C VAL A 197 -13.07 -12.32 -4.42
N LEU A 198 -12.66 -11.73 -3.30
CA LEU A 198 -12.22 -12.46 -2.12
C LEU A 198 -13.38 -13.19 -1.43
N SER A 199 -14.56 -12.60 -1.35
CA SER A 199 -15.76 -13.22 -0.76
C SER A 199 -16.42 -14.22 -1.71
N GLY A 200 -16.44 -13.89 -3.00
CA GLY A 200 -17.07 -14.72 -4.04
C GLY A 200 -18.53 -14.38 -4.30
N PHE A 201 -19.02 -13.23 -3.82
CA PHE A 201 -20.38 -12.74 -4.10
C PHE A 201 -20.37 -11.22 -4.33
N LYS A 202 -21.45 -10.70 -4.95
CA LYS A 202 -21.59 -9.27 -5.24
C LYS A 202 -21.90 -8.46 -3.99
N ILE A 203 -21.45 -7.20 -3.97
CA ILE A 203 -21.64 -6.25 -2.89
C ILE A 203 -22.29 -4.99 -3.48
N GLU A 204 -23.62 -4.92 -3.38
CA GLU A 204 -24.42 -3.84 -3.97
C GLU A 204 -25.20 -3.06 -2.90
N THR A 205 -25.41 -3.66 -1.74
CA THR A 205 -26.18 -3.10 -0.63
C THR A 205 -25.38 -3.07 0.68
N ILE A 206 -25.89 -2.38 1.68
CA ILE A 206 -25.31 -2.39 3.05
C ILE A 206 -25.35 -3.79 3.64
N GLU A 207 -26.42 -4.55 3.39
CA GLU A 207 -26.56 -5.95 3.81
C GLU A 207 -25.48 -6.84 3.21
N ASP A 208 -25.11 -6.60 1.94
CA ASP A 208 -24.02 -7.33 1.30
C ASP A 208 -22.66 -6.96 1.90
N LEU A 209 -22.45 -5.67 2.29
CA LEU A 209 -21.25 -5.24 3.01
C LEU A 209 -21.13 -5.95 4.36
N LYS A 210 -22.22 -5.99 5.15
CA LYS A 210 -22.25 -6.71 6.43
C LYS A 210 -21.94 -8.19 6.23
N LYS A 211 -22.58 -8.82 5.26
CA LYS A 211 -22.30 -10.22 4.90
C LYS A 211 -20.85 -10.45 4.50
N ALA A 212 -20.23 -9.51 3.78
CA ALA A 212 -18.81 -9.59 3.43
C ALA A 212 -17.92 -9.46 4.67
N GLY A 213 -18.23 -8.53 5.56
CA GLY A 213 -17.54 -8.37 6.84
C GLY A 213 -17.62 -9.63 7.71
N GLU A 214 -18.83 -10.20 7.88
CA GLU A 214 -19.05 -11.46 8.59
C GLU A 214 -18.30 -12.63 7.95
N TYR A 215 -18.30 -12.71 6.63
CA TYR A 215 -17.55 -13.73 5.90
C TYR A 215 -16.06 -13.67 6.22
N PHE A 216 -15.43 -12.49 6.14
CA PHE A 216 -14.00 -12.35 6.44
C PHE A 216 -13.69 -12.60 7.92
N GLU A 217 -14.54 -12.14 8.83
CA GLU A 217 -14.43 -12.43 10.26
C GLU A 217 -14.52 -13.95 10.52
N SER A 218 -15.43 -14.68 9.84
CA SER A 218 -15.56 -16.14 9.94
C SER A 218 -14.31 -16.90 9.47
N LEU A 219 -13.50 -16.29 8.60
CA LEU A 219 -12.20 -16.83 8.18
C LEU A 219 -11.09 -16.58 9.21
N GLY A 220 -11.34 -15.75 10.23
CA GLY A 220 -10.39 -15.42 11.28
C GLY A 220 -9.70 -14.05 11.10
N VAL A 221 -10.16 -13.21 10.19
CA VAL A 221 -9.68 -11.83 10.06
C VAL A 221 -10.22 -11.01 11.23
N GLU A 222 -9.34 -10.34 11.98
CA GLU A 222 -9.73 -9.57 13.15
C GLU A 222 -10.30 -8.19 12.79
N ASN A 223 -9.77 -7.55 11.74
CA ASN A 223 -10.23 -6.23 11.29
C ASN A 223 -10.41 -6.20 9.76
N VAL A 224 -11.57 -5.78 9.33
CA VAL A 224 -11.96 -5.68 7.92
C VAL A 224 -12.23 -4.21 7.61
N PHE A 225 -11.60 -3.70 6.55
CA PHE A 225 -11.87 -2.35 6.03
C PHE A 225 -12.18 -2.48 4.54
N ILE A 226 -13.38 -2.09 4.10
CA ILE A 226 -13.75 -2.10 2.69
C ILE A 226 -13.89 -0.66 2.22
N SER A 227 -13.07 -0.24 1.25
CA SER A 227 -13.16 1.10 0.68
C SER A 227 -14.30 1.18 -0.34
N LEU A 228 -15.14 2.23 -0.20
CA LEU A 228 -16.37 2.47 -0.93
C LEU A 228 -16.29 3.72 -1.79
N ASP A 229 -15.09 4.07 -2.26
CA ASP A 229 -14.80 5.29 -3.02
C ASP A 229 -15.34 6.55 -2.32
N ALA A 230 -16.22 7.32 -2.98
CA ALA A 230 -16.83 8.52 -2.42
C ALA A 230 -17.76 8.25 -1.21
N GLU A 231 -18.18 7.00 -1.02
CA GLU A 231 -19.04 6.60 0.10
C GLU A 231 -18.25 6.25 1.38
N GLY A 232 -16.93 6.44 1.38
CA GLY A 232 -16.06 6.29 2.54
C GLY A 232 -15.57 4.87 2.77
N ILE A 233 -15.56 4.45 4.02
CA ILE A 233 -15.01 3.16 4.47
C ILE A 233 -16.05 2.43 5.30
N TYR A 234 -16.34 1.19 4.95
CA TYR A 234 -16.95 0.23 5.85
C TYR A 234 -15.85 -0.43 6.67
N TYR A 235 -16.08 -0.56 7.96
CA TYR A 235 -15.15 -1.22 8.89
C TYR A 235 -15.89 -2.19 9.82
N LYS A 236 -15.22 -3.28 10.17
CA LYS A 236 -15.74 -4.30 11.08
C LYS A 236 -14.63 -4.99 11.86
N ASN A 237 -14.88 -5.19 13.14
CA ASN A 237 -14.21 -6.17 13.97
C ASN A 237 -15.23 -6.88 14.88
N LYS A 238 -14.76 -7.67 15.83
CA LYS A 238 -15.63 -8.39 16.78
C LYS A 238 -16.53 -7.49 17.66
N PHE A 239 -16.15 -6.23 17.85
CA PHE A 239 -16.79 -5.32 18.81
C PHE A 239 -17.53 -4.17 18.16
N GLU A 240 -17.10 -3.76 16.97
CA GLU A 240 -17.58 -2.56 16.31
C GLU A 240 -17.77 -2.82 14.81
N GLU A 241 -18.84 -2.27 14.27
CA GLU A 241 -19.17 -2.30 12.85
C GLU A 241 -19.79 -0.98 12.44
N GLY A 242 -19.36 -0.43 11.32
CA GLY A 242 -19.87 0.85 10.88
C GLY A 242 -19.35 1.31 9.53
N ARG A 243 -19.78 2.50 9.16
CA ARG A 243 -19.32 3.21 7.97
C ARG A 243 -18.97 4.66 8.34
N ILE A 244 -17.83 5.11 7.86
CA ILE A 244 -17.37 6.50 8.07
C ILE A 244 -17.00 7.09 6.74
N LYS A 245 -17.45 8.33 6.48
CA LYS A 245 -16.96 9.13 5.35
C LYS A 245 -16.72 10.59 5.75
N ALA A 246 -15.78 11.23 5.06
CA ALA A 246 -15.56 12.67 5.14
C ALA A 246 -16.46 13.39 4.13
N LYS A 247 -16.96 14.59 4.49
CA LYS A 247 -17.62 15.51 3.56
C LYS A 247 -16.57 16.38 2.83
N ASP A 248 -16.98 16.94 1.70
CA ASP A 248 -16.27 18.00 0.98
C ASP A 248 -14.83 17.67 0.62
N VAL A 249 -14.61 16.45 0.11
CA VAL A 249 -13.29 15.95 -0.27
C VAL A 249 -12.86 16.57 -1.60
N THR A 250 -11.67 17.18 -1.62
CA THR A 250 -11.04 17.67 -2.86
C THR A 250 -10.28 16.54 -3.53
N VAL A 251 -10.54 16.29 -4.82
CA VAL A 251 -9.89 15.23 -5.58
C VAL A 251 -9.12 15.83 -6.77
N LYS A 252 -7.82 15.57 -6.82
CA LYS A 252 -6.94 15.86 -7.97
C LYS A 252 -6.43 14.59 -8.62
N ASN A 253 -6.04 13.60 -7.81
CA ASN A 253 -5.53 12.31 -8.25
C ASN A 253 -5.92 11.21 -7.26
N VAL A 254 -6.63 10.19 -7.69
CA VAL A 254 -7.09 9.09 -6.81
C VAL A 254 -6.00 8.05 -6.50
N THR A 255 -4.89 8.08 -7.25
CA THR A 255 -3.80 7.12 -7.09
C THR A 255 -3.11 7.29 -5.73
N GLY A 256 -2.86 6.20 -5.04
CA GLY A 256 -2.17 6.21 -3.73
C GLY A 256 -3.11 6.39 -2.52
N ALA A 257 -4.42 6.62 -2.73
CA ALA A 257 -5.39 6.72 -1.64
C ALA A 257 -5.43 5.45 -0.78
N GLY A 258 -5.45 4.27 -1.42
CA GLY A 258 -5.41 2.98 -0.75
C GLY A 258 -4.15 2.78 0.09
N ASP A 259 -2.99 3.14 -0.48
CA ASP A 259 -1.69 3.03 0.16
C ASP A 259 -1.61 3.93 1.41
N ALA A 260 -2.08 5.18 1.29
CA ALA A 260 -2.15 6.12 2.40
C ALA A 260 -3.12 5.63 3.50
N PHE A 261 -4.24 5.02 3.10
CA PHE A 261 -5.20 4.45 4.03
C PHE A 261 -4.61 3.27 4.82
N VAL A 262 -3.91 2.33 4.16
CA VAL A 262 -3.21 1.22 4.84
C VAL A 262 -2.14 1.72 5.79
N ALA A 263 -1.37 2.74 5.39
CA ALA A 263 -0.41 3.39 6.28
C ALA A 263 -1.11 3.99 7.52
N GLY A 264 -2.27 4.62 7.33
CA GLY A 264 -3.09 5.16 8.43
C GLY A 264 -3.61 4.08 9.38
N ILE A 265 -4.04 2.92 8.87
CA ILE A 265 -4.40 1.75 9.70
C ILE A 265 -3.21 1.32 10.58
N ALA A 266 -2.05 1.11 9.96
CA ALA A 266 -0.87 0.66 10.69
C ALA A 266 -0.40 1.72 11.71
N TYR A 267 -0.51 3.02 11.38
CA TYR A 267 -0.30 4.11 12.34
C TYR A 267 -1.22 4.00 13.54
N GLY A 268 -2.53 3.82 13.32
CA GLY A 268 -3.52 3.69 14.40
C GLY A 268 -3.19 2.53 15.33
N TYR A 269 -2.81 1.39 14.79
CA TYR A 269 -2.42 0.22 15.58
C TYR A 269 -1.14 0.44 16.39
N MET A 270 -0.11 1.05 15.81
CA MET A 270 1.14 1.36 16.53
C MET A 270 0.91 2.34 17.67
N ASN A 271 -0.05 3.25 17.53
CA ASN A 271 -0.41 4.24 18.55
C ASN A 271 -1.60 3.80 19.44
N LYS A 272 -2.12 2.56 19.26
CA LYS A 272 -3.22 1.99 20.05
C LYS A 272 -4.49 2.84 20.04
N LEU A 273 -4.78 3.46 18.91
CA LEU A 273 -6.02 4.19 18.70
C LEU A 273 -7.21 3.22 18.68
N SER A 274 -8.41 3.71 19.04
CA SER A 274 -9.64 2.96 18.79
C SER A 274 -9.84 2.68 17.30
N LEU A 275 -10.74 1.75 16.95
CA LEU A 275 -11.01 1.43 15.55
C LEU A 275 -11.51 2.65 14.79
N GLU A 276 -12.45 3.40 15.38
CA GLU A 276 -13.01 4.63 14.82
C GLU A 276 -11.93 5.70 14.59
N GLU A 277 -11.07 5.97 15.60
CA GLU A 277 -9.96 6.92 15.46
C GLU A 277 -8.98 6.48 14.38
N THR A 278 -8.70 5.17 14.30
CA THR A 278 -7.85 4.58 13.26
C THR A 278 -8.43 4.83 11.86
N VAL A 279 -9.74 4.59 11.67
CA VAL A 279 -10.43 4.84 10.41
C VAL A 279 -10.41 6.32 10.03
N LYS A 280 -10.71 7.22 10.98
CA LYS A 280 -10.67 8.67 10.75
C LYS A 280 -9.27 9.15 10.37
N PHE A 281 -8.22 8.66 11.05
CA PHE A 281 -6.84 8.96 10.72
C PHE A 281 -6.49 8.47 9.30
N ALA A 282 -6.84 7.22 8.99
CA ALA A 282 -6.58 6.62 7.69
C ALA A 282 -7.32 7.31 6.53
N ILE A 283 -8.60 7.68 6.71
CA ILE A 283 -9.37 8.48 5.74
C ILE A 283 -8.72 9.84 5.54
N THR A 284 -8.26 10.50 6.62
CA THR A 284 -7.62 11.81 6.50
C THR A 284 -6.32 11.73 5.70
N MET A 285 -5.49 10.70 5.93
CA MET A 285 -4.30 10.45 5.11
C MET A 285 -4.64 10.25 3.64
N ALA A 286 -5.66 9.43 3.35
CA ALA A 286 -6.13 9.18 1.99
C ALA A 286 -6.64 10.49 1.32
N ASN A 287 -7.45 11.29 2.02
CA ASN A 287 -7.97 12.56 1.52
C ASN A 287 -6.86 13.57 1.23
N LEU A 288 -5.87 13.69 2.10
CA LEU A 288 -4.69 14.54 1.89
C LEU A 288 -3.86 14.07 0.68
N THR A 289 -3.82 12.78 0.44
CA THR A 289 -3.13 12.20 -0.72
C THR A 289 -3.88 12.53 -2.01
N ILE A 290 -5.19 12.29 -2.09
CA ILE A 290 -5.96 12.54 -3.32
C ILE A 290 -6.16 14.03 -3.62
N ALA A 291 -5.97 14.90 -2.65
CA ALA A 291 -5.95 16.35 -2.85
C ALA A 291 -4.66 16.85 -3.53
N HIS A 292 -3.66 15.99 -3.70
CA HIS A 292 -2.38 16.30 -4.35
C HIS A 292 -2.30 15.65 -5.75
N GLU A 293 -1.46 16.20 -6.63
CA GLU A 293 -1.25 15.65 -7.99
C GLU A 293 -0.36 14.39 -7.99
N ASN A 294 0.51 14.22 -7.01
CA ASN A 294 1.38 13.04 -6.90
C ASN A 294 0.70 11.92 -6.12
N THR A 295 1.11 10.69 -6.39
CA THR A 295 0.68 9.47 -5.69
C THR A 295 0.96 9.52 -4.18
N ILE A 296 2.01 10.21 -3.76
CA ILE A 296 2.29 10.52 -2.36
C ILE A 296 2.29 12.04 -2.22
N ASN A 297 1.56 12.53 -1.24
CA ASN A 297 1.60 13.94 -0.89
C ASN A 297 2.94 14.27 -0.19
N PRO A 298 3.81 15.10 -0.78
CA PRO A 298 5.12 15.41 -0.21
C PRO A 298 5.07 16.16 1.11
N ASP A 299 3.96 16.85 1.38
CA ASP A 299 3.75 17.64 2.59
C ASP A 299 3.12 16.81 3.73
N LEU A 300 2.73 15.55 3.46
CA LEU A 300 2.12 14.68 4.45
C LEU A 300 3.02 14.53 5.68
N SER A 301 2.45 14.78 6.85
CA SER A 301 3.10 14.61 8.15
C SER A 301 2.05 14.40 9.24
N TYR A 302 2.45 13.85 10.37
CA TYR A 302 1.56 13.67 11.52
C TYR A 302 0.79 14.95 11.88
N ASN A 303 1.49 16.08 11.99
CA ASN A 303 0.87 17.36 12.37
C ASN A 303 -0.18 17.83 11.37
N ILE A 304 0.06 17.62 10.06
CA ILE A 304 -0.91 17.97 9.02
C ILE A 304 -2.14 17.06 9.11
N VAL A 305 -1.97 15.76 9.30
CA VAL A 305 -3.08 14.82 9.47
C VAL A 305 -3.89 15.19 10.71
N GLU A 306 -3.25 15.37 11.86
CA GLU A 306 -3.91 15.71 13.13
C GLU A 306 -4.70 17.03 13.06
N ASN A 307 -4.16 18.04 12.41
CA ASN A 307 -4.83 19.31 12.21
C ASN A 307 -6.05 19.18 11.28
N ASN A 308 -5.95 18.35 10.23
CA ASN A 308 -7.05 18.18 9.28
C ASN A 308 -8.18 17.35 9.87
N ILE A 309 -7.93 16.30 10.65
CA ILE A 309 -8.96 15.48 11.30
C ILE A 309 -9.96 16.37 12.06
N LYS A 310 -9.47 17.40 12.77
CA LYS A 310 -10.29 18.30 13.59
C LYS A 310 -11.23 19.19 12.76
N ASN A 311 -10.94 19.38 11.49
CA ASN A 311 -11.69 20.26 10.57
C ASN A 311 -12.61 19.48 9.62
N ILE A 312 -12.50 18.16 9.55
CA ILE A 312 -13.34 17.31 8.70
C ILE A 312 -14.73 17.17 9.34
N GLN A 313 -15.77 17.36 8.53
CA GLN A 313 -17.11 16.95 8.91
C GLN A 313 -17.30 15.47 8.58
N TRP A 314 -17.50 14.68 9.61
CA TRP A 314 -17.70 13.24 9.51
C TRP A 314 -19.17 12.89 9.32
N ILE A 315 -19.45 11.88 8.50
CA ILE A 315 -20.72 11.16 8.48
C ILE A 315 -20.42 9.77 8.98
N GLU A 316 -21.05 9.39 10.08
CA GLU A 316 -20.82 8.14 10.79
C GLU A 316 -22.13 7.37 10.86
N GLU A 317 -22.08 6.09 10.54
CA GLU A 317 -23.21 5.17 10.58
C GLU A 317 -22.75 3.91 11.30
N TYR A 318 -23.31 3.64 12.46
CA TYR A 318 -23.10 2.41 13.22
C TYR A 318 -24.09 1.36 12.73
N LEU A 319 -23.62 0.13 12.40
CA LEU A 319 -24.39 -0.89 11.69
C LEU A 319 -24.70 -2.12 12.53
#